data_b0e29c4124eb96efc6058fa443eebcc2
#
_entry.id   b0e29c4124eb96efc6058fa443eebcc2
#
_cell.length_a   1.000
_cell.length_b   1.000
_cell.length_c   1.000
_cell.angle_alpha   90.00
_cell.angle_beta   90.00
_cell.angle_gamma   90.00
#
_symmetry.space_group_name_H-M   'P 1'
#
loop_
_entity.id
_entity.type
_entity.pdbx_description
1 polymer ?
#
loop_
_entity_poly.entity_id
_entity_poly.type
_entity_poly.pdbx_seq_one_letter_code
_entity_poly.pdbx_strand_id
1 'polypeptide(L)'
;MKQELKQQFIDALYEVYPDCQVHGTVTRKQIDDVMQKKGIIKYPSWLTYSHARVERGVFSIAAALGTAPRANPAPVAKPTSTVVHIHSHQSANEDSLIPQLDPNYVPFGNYKDTEAIIKSMMFYPVYITGPSGNGKTAMVEQLCAKHKRPLIRINMTSMADEEMLIGSKTLINGNIEVIDGPVIKAMRMGAILLIDEIDAANPNSALCLQAVLEKGRYYFKLKDEMVIAAPGFNVFATANTKGRGNEDGRYIGTNFLNEAFLERFAITMNQDYPSASVEKKILMNVMQSYDCIDETFADDLVKWSDSIRRTFEDGGIDEIITTRRLIHIVRTYSIFKDKKKAITLGCNRFDPATVGAFIDLFEKINVPTNEESSADSDSENNPF
;
A
#
# COMPACT_ATOMS: atom_id res chain seq x y z
N MET A 1 -35.48 -23.63 32.00
CA MET A 1 -34.33 -22.77 32.39
C MET A 1 -33.76 -21.90 31.24
N LYS A 2 -33.30 -22.43 30.09
CA LYS A 2 -32.78 -21.58 28.98
C LYS A 2 -33.86 -20.72 28.30
N GLN A 3 -35.10 -21.17 28.22
CA GLN A 3 -36.20 -20.47 27.56
C GLN A 3 -36.79 -19.38 28.43
N GLU A 4 -36.89 -19.60 29.71
CA GLU A 4 -37.34 -18.64 30.71
C GLU A 4 -36.43 -17.42 30.80
N LEU A 5 -35.10 -17.62 30.77
CA LEU A 5 -34.11 -16.53 30.74
C LEU A 5 -34.18 -15.68 29.47
N LYS A 6 -34.52 -16.30 28.35
CA LYS A 6 -34.74 -15.55 27.09
C LYS A 6 -36.00 -14.70 27.20
N GLN A 7 -37.07 -15.23 27.74
CA GLN A 7 -38.34 -14.51 27.89
C GLN A 7 -38.16 -13.34 28.90
N GLN A 8 -37.49 -13.54 30.00
CA GLN A 8 -37.18 -12.47 30.97
C GLN A 8 -36.42 -11.30 30.33
N PHE A 9 -35.45 -11.59 29.45
CA PHE A 9 -34.73 -10.55 28.72
C PHE A 9 -35.65 -9.79 27.73
N ILE A 10 -36.52 -10.49 27.03
CA ILE A 10 -37.48 -9.88 26.10
C ILE A 10 -38.48 -8.99 26.86
N ASP A 11 -38.97 -9.46 28.01
CA ASP A 11 -39.90 -8.68 28.81
C ASP A 11 -39.21 -7.40 29.34
N ALA A 12 -37.96 -7.49 29.79
CA ALA A 12 -37.16 -6.35 30.20
C ALA A 12 -36.88 -5.39 29.00
N LEU A 13 -36.67 -5.91 27.78
CA LEU A 13 -36.49 -5.12 26.57
C LEU A 13 -37.78 -4.35 26.23
N TYR A 14 -38.94 -4.98 26.28
CA TYR A 14 -40.22 -4.34 25.98
C TYR A 14 -40.62 -3.31 27.03
N GLU A 15 -40.22 -3.52 28.30
CA GLU A 15 -40.45 -2.54 29.34
C GLU A 15 -39.63 -1.25 29.11
N VAL A 16 -38.40 -1.37 28.63
CA VAL A 16 -37.51 -0.22 28.41
C VAL A 16 -37.74 0.40 27.00
N TYR A 17 -38.08 -0.43 26.04
CA TYR A 17 -38.30 -0.05 24.62
C TYR A 17 -39.59 -0.67 24.08
N PRO A 18 -40.78 -0.10 24.38
CA PRO A 18 -42.07 -0.60 23.86
C PRO A 18 -42.15 -0.72 22.35
N ASP A 19 -41.45 0.17 21.63
CA ASP A 19 -41.41 0.15 20.17
C ASP A 19 -40.83 -1.13 19.60
N CYS A 20 -39.93 -1.81 20.30
CA CYS A 20 -39.38 -3.10 19.90
C CYS A 20 -40.47 -4.20 19.87
N GLN A 21 -41.53 -4.08 20.64
CA GLN A 21 -42.65 -5.00 20.61
C GLN A 21 -43.50 -4.81 19.33
N VAL A 22 -43.65 -3.55 18.90
CA VAL A 22 -44.44 -3.19 17.70
C VAL A 22 -43.69 -3.54 16.41
N HIS A 23 -42.40 -3.19 16.35
CA HIS A 23 -41.59 -3.39 15.17
C HIS A 23 -40.93 -4.77 15.07
N GLY A 24 -40.90 -5.54 16.17
CA GLY A 24 -40.33 -6.88 16.22
C GLY A 24 -38.82 -6.92 16.03
N THR A 25 -38.13 -5.77 16.10
CA THR A 25 -36.69 -5.63 15.89
C THR A 25 -36.00 -4.89 17.03
N VAL A 26 -34.71 -5.18 17.21
CA VAL A 26 -33.87 -4.55 18.26
C VAL A 26 -32.48 -4.23 17.72
N THR A 27 -31.93 -3.10 18.14
CA THR A 27 -30.56 -2.70 17.82
C THR A 27 -29.57 -3.12 18.92
N ARG A 28 -28.30 -3.26 18.57
CA ARG A 28 -27.25 -3.58 19.54
C ARG A 28 -27.19 -2.55 20.67
N LYS A 29 -27.35 -1.27 20.37
CA LYS A 29 -27.35 -0.17 21.35
C LYS A 29 -28.49 -0.31 22.37
N GLN A 30 -29.69 -0.72 21.93
CA GLN A 30 -30.83 -0.97 22.82
C GLN A 30 -30.60 -2.20 23.72
N ILE A 31 -29.95 -3.25 23.21
CA ILE A 31 -29.56 -4.42 24.00
C ILE A 31 -28.60 -4.01 25.14
N ASP A 32 -27.54 -3.25 24.79
CA ASP A 32 -26.54 -2.79 25.75
C ASP A 32 -27.17 -1.89 26.84
N ASP A 33 -28.07 -0.99 26.46
CA ASP A 33 -28.77 -0.08 27.37
C ASP A 33 -29.71 -0.84 28.34
N VAL A 34 -30.44 -1.84 27.83
CA VAL A 34 -31.30 -2.71 28.72
C VAL A 34 -30.42 -3.49 29.70
N MET A 35 -29.29 -4.03 29.25
CA MET A 35 -28.37 -4.73 30.15
C MET A 35 -27.86 -3.81 31.27
N GLN A 36 -27.50 -2.58 30.93
CA GLN A 36 -27.04 -1.60 31.91
C GLN A 36 -28.15 -1.19 32.90
N LYS A 37 -29.37 -0.88 32.41
CA LYS A 37 -30.50 -0.43 33.22
C LYS A 37 -31.06 -1.52 34.15
N LYS A 38 -31.02 -2.78 33.69
CA LYS A 38 -31.56 -3.92 34.43
C LYS A 38 -30.49 -4.75 35.15
N GLY A 39 -29.22 -4.35 35.10
CA GLY A 39 -28.12 -5.04 35.80
C GLY A 39 -27.85 -6.45 35.26
N ILE A 40 -28.11 -6.69 33.95
CA ILE A 40 -27.95 -8.01 33.36
C ILE A 40 -26.49 -8.18 32.94
N ILE A 41 -25.78 -9.12 33.57
CA ILE A 41 -24.34 -9.32 33.34
C ILE A 41 -24.04 -10.13 32.09
N LYS A 42 -24.93 -11.08 31.73
CA LYS A 42 -24.70 -12.01 30.63
C LYS A 42 -25.32 -11.50 29.34
N TYR A 43 -24.45 -11.19 28.33
CA TYR A 43 -24.88 -10.72 27.01
C TYR A 43 -25.79 -11.75 26.31
N PRO A 44 -26.95 -11.33 25.76
CA PRO A 44 -27.90 -12.23 25.10
C PRO A 44 -27.45 -12.55 23.66
N SER A 45 -26.33 -13.27 23.51
CA SER A 45 -25.75 -13.61 22.21
C SER A 45 -26.74 -14.32 21.27
N TRP A 46 -27.71 -15.07 21.80
CA TRP A 46 -28.77 -15.74 21.03
C TRP A 46 -29.65 -14.76 20.23
N LEU A 47 -29.75 -13.49 20.67
CA LEU A 47 -30.53 -12.44 20.00
C LEU A 47 -29.76 -11.82 18.84
N THR A 48 -28.43 -11.91 18.85
CA THR A 48 -27.55 -11.30 17.86
C THR A 48 -26.91 -12.30 16.89
N TYR A 49 -27.39 -13.54 16.84
CA TYR A 49 -26.93 -14.54 15.87
C TYR A 49 -27.27 -14.14 14.42
N SER A 50 -26.48 -14.66 13.48
CA SER A 50 -26.60 -14.33 12.05
C SER A 50 -27.99 -14.58 11.47
N HIS A 51 -28.70 -15.63 11.93
CA HIS A 51 -30.07 -15.95 11.50
C HIS A 51 -31.13 -14.94 11.97
N ALA A 52 -30.87 -14.19 13.05
CA ALA A 52 -31.75 -13.14 13.56
C ALA A 52 -31.44 -11.76 12.97
N ARG A 53 -30.36 -11.61 12.22
CA ARG A 53 -29.93 -10.33 11.69
C ARG A 53 -30.78 -9.89 10.51
N VAL A 54 -31.40 -8.71 10.62
CA VAL A 54 -32.19 -8.05 9.54
C VAL A 54 -31.30 -7.11 8.73
N GLU A 55 -30.55 -6.24 9.44
CA GLU A 55 -29.61 -5.28 8.86
C GLU A 55 -28.35 -5.16 9.73
N ARG A 56 -27.38 -4.34 9.31
CA ARG A 56 -26.17 -4.11 10.11
C ARG A 56 -26.50 -3.50 11.48
N GLY A 57 -26.42 -4.33 12.54
CA GLY A 57 -26.69 -3.92 13.92
C GLY A 57 -28.15 -3.97 14.36
N VAL A 58 -29.06 -4.48 13.50
CA VAL A 58 -30.51 -4.66 13.76
C VAL A 58 -30.86 -6.15 13.70
N PHE A 59 -31.61 -6.63 14.68
CA PHE A 59 -31.93 -8.05 14.85
C PHE A 59 -33.44 -8.27 15.02
N SER A 60 -33.97 -9.32 14.40
CA SER A 60 -35.39 -9.75 14.56
C SER A 60 -35.55 -10.58 15.83
N ILE A 61 -36.44 -10.16 16.71
CA ILE A 61 -36.75 -10.84 17.94
C ILE A 61 -37.45 -12.19 17.66
N ALA A 62 -38.40 -12.23 16.71
CA ALA A 62 -39.10 -13.45 16.30
C ALA A 62 -38.17 -14.51 15.71
N ALA A 63 -37.22 -14.08 14.84
CA ALA A 63 -36.22 -14.99 14.27
C ALA A 63 -35.26 -15.54 15.36
N ALA A 64 -34.87 -14.71 16.34
CA ALA A 64 -34.02 -15.10 17.45
C ALA A 64 -34.68 -16.10 18.38
N LEU A 65 -36.01 -16.01 18.57
CA LEU A 65 -36.81 -16.95 19.38
C LEU A 65 -37.20 -18.22 18.61
N GLY A 66 -36.98 -18.26 17.29
CA GLY A 66 -37.41 -19.38 16.43
C GLY A 66 -38.92 -19.47 16.20
N THR A 67 -39.66 -18.37 16.44
CA THR A 67 -41.14 -18.28 16.31
C THR A 67 -41.53 -17.68 14.96
N ALA A 68 -40.59 -17.22 14.14
CA ALA A 68 -40.90 -16.74 12.77
C ALA A 68 -41.31 -17.94 11.91
N PRO A 69 -42.47 -17.88 11.17
CA PRO A 69 -42.79 -18.89 10.18
C PRO A 69 -41.69 -18.90 9.10
N ARG A 70 -41.21 -20.08 8.73
CA ARG A 70 -40.36 -20.25 7.55
C ARG A 70 -41.14 -19.82 6.34
N ALA A 71 -41.00 -18.57 5.93
CA ALA A 71 -41.55 -18.09 4.69
C ALA A 71 -40.78 -18.72 3.54
N ASN A 72 -41.47 -19.56 2.74
CA ASN A 72 -41.03 -19.85 1.38
C ASN A 72 -40.98 -18.53 0.64
N PRO A 73 -39.93 -18.21 -0.10
CA PRO A 73 -39.86 -16.97 -0.85
C PRO A 73 -40.90 -17.03 -2.00
N ALA A 74 -41.94 -16.21 -1.90
CA ALA A 74 -42.79 -15.87 -3.04
C ALA A 74 -41.96 -15.01 -4.01
N PRO A 75 -42.21 -15.09 -5.35
CA PRO A 75 -41.43 -14.36 -6.33
C PRO A 75 -41.70 -12.86 -6.20
N VAL A 76 -40.74 -12.14 -5.62
CA VAL A 76 -40.77 -10.68 -5.56
C VAL A 76 -40.38 -10.11 -6.91
N ALA A 77 -41.25 -9.26 -7.46
CA ALA A 77 -40.98 -8.44 -8.64
C ALA A 77 -39.67 -7.69 -8.49
N LYS A 78 -38.81 -7.76 -9.52
CA LYS A 78 -37.48 -7.16 -9.59
C LYS A 78 -37.56 -5.65 -9.38
N PRO A 79 -36.95 -5.08 -8.33
CA PRO A 79 -36.50 -3.71 -8.42
C PRO A 79 -35.27 -3.70 -9.33
N THR A 80 -35.21 -2.76 -10.26
CA THR A 80 -34.07 -2.46 -11.11
C THR A 80 -32.97 -1.89 -10.21
N SER A 81 -32.32 -2.74 -9.45
CA SER A 81 -31.08 -2.38 -8.79
C SER A 81 -29.94 -2.68 -9.76
N THR A 82 -29.19 -1.66 -10.09
CA THR A 82 -27.87 -1.78 -10.71
C THR A 82 -27.07 -2.79 -9.88
N VAL A 83 -27.08 -4.04 -10.30
CA VAL A 83 -26.23 -5.07 -9.76
C VAL A 83 -24.83 -4.65 -10.17
N VAL A 84 -24.06 -4.12 -9.21
CA VAL A 84 -22.61 -4.08 -9.34
C VAL A 84 -22.22 -5.56 -9.41
N HIS A 85 -21.95 -6.03 -10.60
CA HIS A 85 -21.36 -7.34 -10.84
C HIS A 85 -19.95 -7.31 -10.22
N ILE A 86 -19.86 -7.75 -8.97
CA ILE A 86 -18.57 -8.16 -8.41
C ILE A 86 -18.23 -9.49 -9.07
N HIS A 87 -17.45 -9.36 -10.12
CA HIS A 87 -16.68 -10.40 -10.82
C HIS A 87 -17.45 -11.61 -11.39
N SER A 88 -17.92 -11.47 -12.62
CA SER A 88 -17.61 -12.50 -13.61
C SER A 88 -16.09 -12.69 -13.61
N HIS A 89 -15.58 -13.92 -13.48
CA HIS A 89 -14.20 -14.26 -13.82
C HIS A 89 -14.01 -14.01 -15.34
N GLN A 90 -13.94 -12.74 -15.73
CA GLN A 90 -13.29 -12.39 -16.97
C GLN A 90 -11.83 -12.65 -16.69
N SER A 91 -11.21 -13.59 -17.42
CA SER A 91 -9.78 -13.61 -17.61
C SER A 91 -9.38 -12.15 -17.85
N ALA A 92 -8.62 -11.56 -16.92
CA ALA A 92 -8.12 -10.21 -17.10
C ALA A 92 -7.46 -10.21 -18.48
N ASN A 93 -7.92 -9.40 -19.41
CA ASN A 93 -7.27 -9.24 -20.71
C ASN A 93 -5.85 -8.83 -20.39
N GLU A 94 -4.87 -9.45 -21.02
CA GLU A 94 -3.44 -9.14 -20.81
C GLU A 94 -3.19 -7.64 -20.91
N ASP A 95 -3.88 -6.95 -21.81
CA ASP A 95 -3.81 -5.50 -21.98
C ASP A 95 -4.27 -4.71 -20.74
N SER A 96 -5.15 -5.26 -19.92
CA SER A 96 -5.61 -4.59 -18.68
C SER A 96 -4.58 -4.66 -17.55
N LEU A 97 -3.57 -5.52 -17.67
CA LEU A 97 -2.48 -5.68 -16.71
C LEU A 97 -1.22 -4.89 -17.09
N ILE A 98 -1.21 -4.20 -18.23
CA ILE A 98 -0.11 -3.33 -18.62
C ILE A 98 -0.25 -2.01 -17.87
N PRO A 99 0.77 -1.60 -17.06
CA PRO A 99 0.72 -0.34 -16.35
C PRO A 99 0.61 0.86 -17.31
N GLN A 100 0.07 1.97 -16.81
CA GLN A 100 0.06 3.21 -17.57
C GLN A 100 1.42 3.89 -17.54
N LEU A 101 1.84 4.43 -18.67
CA LEU A 101 3.06 5.23 -18.75
C LEU A 101 2.82 6.59 -18.09
N ASP A 102 3.66 6.93 -17.09
CA ASP A 102 3.67 8.26 -16.50
C ASP A 102 4.55 9.21 -17.32
N PRO A 103 3.99 10.25 -17.95
CA PRO A 103 4.74 11.19 -18.76
C PRO A 103 5.76 12.00 -17.94
N ASN A 104 5.58 12.09 -16.62
CA ASN A 104 6.46 12.82 -15.71
C ASN A 104 7.62 11.96 -15.18
N TYR A 105 7.61 10.66 -15.45
CA TYR A 105 8.63 9.77 -14.96
C TYR A 105 10.00 10.09 -15.57
N VAL A 106 11.01 10.20 -14.71
CA VAL A 106 12.41 10.42 -15.11
C VAL A 106 13.22 9.17 -14.80
N PRO A 107 13.81 8.50 -15.80
CA PRO A 107 14.68 7.35 -15.59
C PRO A 107 15.97 7.72 -14.83
N PHE A 108 16.33 6.91 -13.81
CA PHE A 108 17.60 7.06 -13.09
C PHE A 108 18.02 5.73 -12.43
N GLY A 109 19.21 5.72 -11.83
CA GLY A 109 19.73 4.56 -11.11
C GLY A 109 19.81 3.31 -12.00
N ASN A 110 19.26 2.21 -11.49
CA ASN A 110 19.30 0.90 -12.15
C ASN A 110 18.34 0.74 -13.33
N TYR A 111 17.76 1.85 -13.84
CA TYR A 111 16.75 1.81 -14.92
C TYR A 111 17.22 1.05 -16.16
N LYS A 112 18.46 1.32 -16.65
CA LYS A 112 18.98 0.68 -17.87
C LYS A 112 19.21 -0.82 -17.69
N ASP A 113 19.73 -1.22 -16.54
CA ASP A 113 20.01 -2.64 -16.25
C ASP A 113 18.70 -3.41 -16.07
N THR A 114 17.73 -2.83 -15.35
CA THR A 114 16.39 -3.39 -15.21
C THR A 114 15.69 -3.50 -16.58
N GLU A 115 15.84 -2.50 -17.44
CA GLU A 115 15.31 -2.52 -18.82
C GLU A 115 15.92 -3.66 -19.64
N ALA A 116 17.22 -3.87 -19.56
CA ALA A 116 17.91 -4.95 -20.26
C ALA A 116 17.38 -6.32 -19.83
N ILE A 117 17.15 -6.51 -18.52
CA ILE A 117 16.60 -7.76 -17.98
C ILE A 117 15.17 -7.98 -18.49
N ILE A 118 14.30 -6.96 -18.45
CA ILE A 118 12.91 -7.08 -18.93
C ILE A 118 12.87 -7.38 -20.43
N LYS A 119 13.74 -6.75 -21.22
CA LYS A 119 13.85 -7.00 -22.67
C LYS A 119 14.39 -8.38 -23.02
N SER A 120 15.25 -8.94 -22.19
CA SER A 120 15.85 -10.25 -22.46
C SER A 120 14.83 -11.39 -22.51
N MET A 121 13.66 -11.20 -21.92
CA MET A 121 12.61 -12.22 -21.77
C MET A 121 13.09 -13.47 -21.02
N MET A 122 14.27 -13.43 -20.42
CA MET A 122 14.85 -14.52 -19.65
C MET A 122 14.25 -14.52 -18.25
N PHE A 123 14.07 -15.71 -17.68
CA PHE A 123 13.77 -15.84 -16.27
C PHE A 123 15.03 -15.52 -15.45
N TYR A 124 15.04 -14.36 -14.81
CA TYR A 124 16.18 -13.82 -14.08
C TYR A 124 15.67 -13.01 -12.89
N PRO A 125 15.32 -13.65 -11.76
CA PRO A 125 14.75 -12.98 -10.60
C PRO A 125 15.65 -11.89 -10.03
N VAL A 126 15.08 -10.72 -9.72
CA VAL A 126 15.79 -9.52 -9.29
C VAL A 126 15.30 -9.07 -7.93
N TYR A 127 16.24 -8.83 -7.00
CA TYR A 127 15.97 -8.20 -5.71
C TYR A 127 16.43 -6.74 -5.75
N ILE A 128 15.51 -5.79 -5.52
CA ILE A 128 15.81 -4.35 -5.55
C ILE A 128 15.68 -3.80 -4.15
N THR A 129 16.79 -3.40 -3.55
CA THR A 129 16.85 -2.81 -2.22
C THR A 129 17.18 -1.31 -2.27
N GLY A 130 16.91 -0.60 -1.18
CA GLY A 130 17.25 0.81 -1.03
C GLY A 130 16.23 1.59 -0.21
N PRO A 131 16.46 2.87 0.10
CA PRO A 131 15.62 3.65 1.00
C PRO A 131 14.19 3.79 0.48
N SER A 132 13.24 4.02 1.41
CA SER A 132 11.83 4.21 1.06
C SER A 132 11.63 5.46 0.20
N GLY A 133 10.66 5.41 -0.74
CA GLY A 133 10.27 6.57 -1.55
C GLY A 133 11.28 7.02 -2.60
N ASN A 134 12.23 6.17 -2.98
CA ASN A 134 13.25 6.40 -4.00
C ASN A 134 12.89 5.88 -5.40
N GLY A 135 11.67 5.37 -5.62
CA GLY A 135 11.18 5.00 -6.94
C GLY A 135 11.44 3.56 -7.40
N LYS A 136 11.86 2.62 -6.52
CA LYS A 136 12.08 1.19 -6.87
C LYS A 136 10.91 0.57 -7.62
N THR A 137 9.73 0.61 -7.03
CA THR A 137 8.49 0.06 -7.57
C THR A 137 8.08 0.76 -8.88
N ALA A 138 8.13 2.10 -8.89
CA ALA A 138 7.81 2.89 -10.07
C ALA A 138 8.72 2.57 -11.27
N MET A 139 10.00 2.29 -11.04
CA MET A 139 10.94 1.91 -12.09
C MET A 139 10.47 0.66 -12.84
N VAL A 140 10.08 -0.39 -12.13
CA VAL A 140 9.60 -1.64 -12.74
C VAL A 140 8.27 -1.41 -13.46
N GLU A 141 7.33 -0.68 -12.83
CA GLU A 141 6.03 -0.34 -13.44
C GLU A 141 6.20 0.44 -14.75
N GLN A 142 7.06 1.47 -14.76
CA GLN A 142 7.28 2.29 -15.95
C GLN A 142 8.03 1.54 -17.07
N LEU A 143 8.90 0.61 -16.71
CA LEU A 143 9.52 -0.27 -17.70
C LEU A 143 8.52 -1.26 -18.30
N CYS A 144 7.64 -1.83 -17.48
CA CYS A 144 6.55 -2.68 -17.96
C CYS A 144 5.59 -1.91 -18.88
N ALA A 145 5.23 -0.67 -18.52
CA ALA A 145 4.42 0.22 -19.35
C ALA A 145 5.09 0.49 -20.72
N LYS A 146 6.35 0.87 -20.69
CA LYS A 146 7.15 1.20 -21.90
C LYS A 146 7.26 0.02 -22.85
N HIS A 147 7.46 -1.19 -22.33
CA HIS A 147 7.65 -2.41 -23.12
C HIS A 147 6.37 -3.23 -23.29
N LYS A 148 5.22 -2.66 -22.90
CA LYS A 148 3.90 -3.31 -22.98
C LYS A 148 3.91 -4.72 -22.37
N ARG A 149 4.57 -4.85 -21.19
CA ARG A 149 4.65 -6.11 -20.45
C ARG A 149 3.55 -6.17 -19.41
N PRO A 150 2.75 -7.22 -19.38
CA PRO A 150 1.81 -7.44 -18.28
C PRO A 150 2.54 -7.48 -16.94
N LEU A 151 2.00 -6.81 -15.94
CA LEU A 151 2.55 -6.73 -14.59
C LEU A 151 1.49 -7.16 -13.58
N ILE A 152 1.83 -8.09 -12.73
CA ILE A 152 1.04 -8.42 -11.55
C ILE A 152 1.85 -7.96 -10.33
N ARG A 153 1.30 -6.97 -9.60
CA ARG A 153 1.92 -6.43 -8.38
C ARG A 153 1.25 -7.00 -7.15
N ILE A 154 2.05 -7.41 -6.17
CA ILE A 154 1.63 -7.88 -4.86
C ILE A 154 2.34 -7.03 -3.81
N ASN A 155 1.59 -6.40 -2.92
CA ASN A 155 2.17 -5.78 -1.73
C ASN A 155 2.22 -6.83 -0.62
N MET A 156 3.42 -7.14 -0.13
CA MET A 156 3.59 -8.07 0.96
C MET A 156 3.22 -7.44 2.28
N THR A 157 2.65 -8.24 3.15
CA THR A 157 2.30 -7.87 4.53
C THR A 157 2.61 -9.05 5.44
N SER A 158 2.65 -8.83 6.74
CA SER A 158 2.80 -9.90 7.73
C SER A 158 1.67 -10.95 7.69
N MET A 159 0.54 -10.60 7.07
CA MET A 159 -0.65 -11.49 6.93
C MET A 159 -0.68 -12.22 5.59
N ALA A 160 0.25 -11.93 4.66
CA ALA A 160 0.32 -12.64 3.40
C ALA A 160 0.69 -14.12 3.63
N ASP A 161 -0.06 -15.02 3.03
CA ASP A 161 0.10 -16.47 3.17
C ASP A 161 0.15 -17.18 1.80
N GLU A 162 0.36 -18.49 1.82
CA GLU A 162 0.40 -19.31 0.61
C GLU A 162 -0.93 -19.25 -0.16
N GLU A 163 -2.08 -19.20 0.53
CA GLU A 163 -3.39 -19.16 -0.13
C GLU A 163 -3.56 -17.85 -0.91
N MET A 164 -3.15 -16.73 -0.34
CA MET A 164 -3.19 -15.43 -1.01
C MET A 164 -2.25 -15.39 -2.22
N LEU A 165 -1.06 -15.97 -2.11
CA LEU A 165 -0.02 -15.87 -3.14
C LEU A 165 -0.23 -16.90 -4.28
N ILE A 166 -0.52 -18.15 -3.92
CA ILE A 166 -0.55 -19.27 -4.85
C ILE A 166 -1.98 -19.57 -5.32
N GLY A 167 -2.95 -19.54 -4.41
CA GLY A 167 -4.36 -19.76 -4.73
C GLY A 167 -5.11 -20.52 -3.65
N SER A 168 -6.41 -20.41 -3.70
CA SER A 168 -7.32 -20.91 -2.67
C SER A 168 -8.53 -21.63 -3.25
N LYS A 169 -9.22 -22.39 -2.39
CA LYS A 169 -10.54 -22.96 -2.69
C LYS A 169 -11.63 -21.97 -2.26
N THR A 170 -12.54 -21.67 -3.17
CA THR A 170 -13.64 -20.73 -2.92
C THR A 170 -14.97 -21.37 -3.33
N LEU A 171 -16.03 -21.08 -2.58
CA LEU A 171 -17.37 -21.54 -2.92
C LEU A 171 -18.02 -20.53 -3.89
N ILE A 172 -18.24 -20.97 -5.14
CA ILE A 172 -18.88 -20.16 -6.18
C ILE A 172 -20.14 -20.90 -6.64
N ASN A 173 -21.30 -20.26 -6.53
CA ASN A 173 -22.59 -20.82 -6.94
C ASN A 173 -22.89 -22.24 -6.38
N GLY A 174 -22.41 -22.54 -5.16
CA GLY A 174 -22.59 -23.83 -4.51
C GLY A 174 -21.54 -24.90 -4.87
N ASN A 175 -20.61 -24.61 -5.78
CA ASN A 175 -19.50 -25.47 -6.15
C ASN A 175 -18.18 -24.97 -5.55
N ILE A 176 -17.30 -25.89 -5.19
CA ILE A 176 -15.94 -25.56 -4.76
C ILE A 176 -15.09 -25.37 -6.02
N GLU A 177 -14.60 -24.15 -6.22
CA GLU A 177 -13.68 -23.81 -7.31
C GLU A 177 -12.30 -23.46 -6.76
N VAL A 178 -11.25 -23.82 -7.50
CA VAL A 178 -9.87 -23.44 -7.19
C VAL A 178 -9.51 -22.21 -8.00
N ILE A 179 -9.21 -21.12 -7.27
CA ILE A 179 -8.81 -19.84 -7.87
C ILE A 179 -7.30 -19.72 -7.82
N ASP A 180 -6.70 -19.48 -8.99
CA ASP A 180 -5.27 -19.22 -9.11
C ASP A 180 -4.92 -17.91 -8.38
N GLY A 181 -3.92 -17.92 -7.53
CA GLY A 181 -3.35 -16.73 -6.93
C GLY A 181 -2.51 -15.92 -7.92
N PRO A 182 -2.07 -14.71 -7.52
CA PRO A 182 -1.33 -13.81 -8.40
C PRO A 182 -0.01 -14.41 -8.92
N VAL A 183 0.68 -15.24 -8.14
CA VAL A 183 1.92 -15.92 -8.56
C VAL A 183 1.62 -16.90 -9.70
N ILE A 184 0.64 -17.77 -9.53
CA ILE A 184 0.26 -18.75 -10.55
C ILE A 184 -0.26 -18.05 -11.81
N LYS A 185 -1.05 -16.98 -11.66
CA LYS A 185 -1.52 -16.16 -12.80
C LYS A 185 -0.34 -15.55 -13.56
N ALA A 186 0.61 -14.94 -12.87
CA ALA A 186 1.80 -14.37 -13.51
C ALA A 186 2.62 -15.41 -14.27
N MET A 187 2.82 -16.60 -13.66
CA MET A 187 3.53 -17.70 -14.30
C MET A 187 2.85 -18.18 -15.58
N ARG A 188 1.52 -18.38 -15.56
CA ARG A 188 0.76 -18.83 -16.74
C ARG A 188 0.75 -17.82 -17.88
N MET A 189 0.70 -16.54 -17.55
CA MET A 189 0.64 -15.44 -18.53
C MET A 189 2.02 -15.01 -19.05
N GLY A 190 3.11 -15.47 -18.46
CA GLY A 190 4.44 -14.92 -18.77
C GLY A 190 4.60 -13.45 -18.35
N ALA A 191 3.80 -13.00 -17.36
CA ALA A 191 3.82 -11.65 -16.85
C ALA A 191 5.02 -11.39 -15.92
N ILE A 192 5.34 -10.11 -15.72
CA ILE A 192 6.25 -9.69 -14.66
C ILE A 192 5.48 -9.76 -13.31
N LEU A 193 6.03 -10.50 -12.36
CA LEU A 193 5.56 -10.52 -10.98
C LEU A 193 6.38 -9.54 -10.16
N LEU A 194 5.75 -8.46 -9.67
CA LEU A 194 6.37 -7.48 -8.79
C LEU A 194 5.90 -7.71 -7.36
N ILE A 195 6.82 -8.17 -6.51
CA ILE A 195 6.59 -8.40 -5.08
C ILE A 195 7.11 -7.18 -4.33
N ASP A 196 6.20 -6.30 -3.92
CA ASP A 196 6.54 -5.05 -3.26
C ASP A 196 6.62 -5.25 -1.74
N GLU A 197 7.63 -4.64 -1.11
CA GLU A 197 7.87 -4.72 0.34
C GLU A 197 8.03 -6.17 0.84
N ILE A 198 8.82 -6.99 0.13
CA ILE A 198 8.99 -8.41 0.46
C ILE A 198 9.54 -8.64 1.87
N ASP A 199 10.28 -7.68 2.41
CA ASP A 199 10.82 -7.68 3.77
C ASP A 199 9.74 -7.44 4.86
N ALA A 200 8.53 -7.00 4.49
CA ALA A 200 7.38 -6.98 5.40
C ALA A 200 6.69 -8.35 5.55
N ALA A 201 7.01 -9.30 4.67
CA ALA A 201 6.42 -10.64 4.68
C ALA A 201 6.81 -11.44 5.93
N ASN A 202 5.90 -12.31 6.38
CA ASN A 202 6.30 -13.37 7.30
C ASN A 202 7.33 -14.28 6.58
N PRO A 203 8.52 -14.54 7.16
CA PRO A 203 9.54 -15.37 6.53
C PRO A 203 9.05 -16.75 6.09
N ASN A 204 8.14 -17.37 6.85
CA ASN A 204 7.55 -18.66 6.47
C ASN A 204 6.66 -18.55 5.22
N SER A 205 5.94 -17.47 5.06
CA SER A 205 5.08 -17.23 3.88
C SER A 205 5.92 -16.97 2.62
N ALA A 206 7.07 -16.32 2.76
CA ALA A 206 7.99 -16.10 1.65
C ALA A 206 8.59 -17.42 1.11
N LEU A 207 8.69 -18.44 1.95
CA LEU A 207 9.25 -19.75 1.53
C LEU A 207 8.44 -20.45 0.45
N CYS A 208 7.13 -20.21 0.32
CA CYS A 208 6.33 -20.79 -0.77
C CYS A 208 6.80 -20.32 -2.17
N LEU A 209 7.50 -19.19 -2.24
CA LEU A 209 8.04 -18.65 -3.49
C LEU A 209 9.38 -19.28 -3.91
N GLN A 210 10.03 -20.05 -3.04
CA GLN A 210 11.36 -20.62 -3.34
C GLN A 210 11.40 -21.45 -4.63
N ALA A 211 10.42 -22.35 -4.81
CA ALA A 211 10.35 -23.19 -6.00
C ALA A 211 10.15 -22.37 -7.29
N VAL A 212 9.39 -21.29 -7.20
CA VAL A 212 9.15 -20.35 -8.31
C VAL A 212 10.43 -19.61 -8.67
N LEU A 213 11.16 -19.08 -7.67
CA LEU A 213 12.39 -18.29 -7.86
C LEU A 213 13.54 -19.15 -8.42
N GLU A 214 13.60 -20.44 -8.05
CA GLU A 214 14.71 -21.30 -8.45
C GLU A 214 14.65 -21.71 -9.92
N LYS A 215 13.46 -22.12 -10.40
CA LYS A 215 13.31 -22.72 -11.74
C LYS A 215 12.07 -22.27 -12.52
N GLY A 216 11.32 -21.28 -12.04
CA GLY A 216 10.05 -20.91 -12.66
C GLY A 216 9.04 -22.06 -12.71
N ARG A 217 9.03 -22.95 -11.70
CA ARG A 217 8.13 -24.10 -11.60
C ARG A 217 7.51 -24.17 -10.22
N TYR A 218 6.24 -24.59 -10.18
CA TYR A 218 5.52 -24.75 -8.92
C TYR A 218 4.54 -25.91 -9.01
N TYR A 219 4.59 -26.85 -8.04
CA TYR A 219 3.59 -27.90 -7.93
C TYR A 219 2.36 -27.37 -7.22
N PHE A 220 1.31 -27.07 -8.00
CA PHE A 220 0.07 -26.49 -7.50
C PHE A 220 -0.84 -27.58 -6.92
N LYS A 221 -0.69 -27.83 -5.62
CA LYS A 221 -1.36 -28.91 -4.87
C LYS A 221 -2.87 -28.92 -5.00
N LEU A 222 -3.51 -27.73 -5.08
CA LEU A 222 -4.97 -27.62 -5.12
C LEU A 222 -5.58 -28.19 -6.42
N LYS A 223 -4.81 -28.18 -7.52
CA LYS A 223 -5.21 -28.73 -8.83
C LYS A 223 -4.42 -29.97 -9.25
N ASP A 224 -3.49 -30.44 -8.40
CA ASP A 224 -2.61 -31.59 -8.67
C ASP A 224 -1.86 -31.43 -10.00
N GLU A 225 -1.28 -30.28 -10.25
CA GLU A 225 -0.57 -29.99 -11.50
C GLU A 225 0.77 -29.30 -11.27
N MET A 226 1.70 -29.53 -12.21
CA MET A 226 2.97 -28.80 -12.28
C MET A 226 2.79 -27.55 -13.16
N VAL A 227 2.79 -26.37 -12.56
CA VAL A 227 2.78 -25.09 -13.28
C VAL A 227 4.21 -24.76 -13.69
N ILE A 228 4.44 -24.61 -14.98
CA ILE A 228 5.70 -24.13 -15.57
C ILE A 228 5.46 -22.72 -16.07
N ALA A 229 6.36 -21.81 -15.73
CA ALA A 229 6.25 -20.42 -16.15
C ALA A 229 6.30 -20.28 -17.68
N ALA A 230 5.37 -19.53 -18.23
CA ALA A 230 5.37 -19.19 -19.64
C ALA A 230 6.55 -18.26 -20.01
N PRO A 231 6.98 -18.24 -21.28
CA PRO A 231 8.06 -17.36 -21.74
C PRO A 231 7.82 -15.91 -21.35
N GLY A 232 8.86 -15.27 -20.84
CA GLY A 232 8.80 -13.87 -20.40
C GLY A 232 8.41 -13.67 -18.93
N PHE A 233 7.95 -14.68 -18.23
CA PHE A 233 7.79 -14.60 -16.78
C PHE A 233 9.09 -14.21 -16.10
N ASN A 234 9.03 -13.26 -15.21
CA ASN A 234 10.14 -12.92 -14.33
C ASN A 234 9.62 -12.36 -13.00
N VAL A 235 10.48 -12.34 -11.97
CA VAL A 235 10.14 -11.87 -10.63
C VAL A 235 11.05 -10.70 -10.28
N PHE A 236 10.42 -9.60 -9.84
CA PHE A 236 11.09 -8.46 -9.24
C PHE A 236 10.57 -8.32 -7.81
N ALA A 237 11.46 -8.31 -6.83
CA ALA A 237 11.11 -8.04 -5.44
C ALA A 237 11.70 -6.71 -5.00
N THR A 238 10.93 -5.86 -4.32
CA THR A 238 11.44 -4.63 -3.72
C THR A 238 11.48 -4.76 -2.20
N ALA A 239 12.47 -4.14 -1.59
CA ALA A 239 12.65 -4.10 -0.14
C ALA A 239 13.26 -2.76 0.30
N ASN A 240 13.02 -2.40 1.54
CA ASN A 240 13.68 -1.26 2.17
C ASN A 240 14.97 -1.68 2.88
N THR A 241 15.14 -2.97 3.11
CA THR A 241 16.30 -3.57 3.76
C THR A 241 17.01 -4.56 2.83
N LYS A 242 18.23 -4.93 3.15
CA LYS A 242 18.95 -5.98 2.43
C LYS A 242 18.61 -7.40 2.92
N GLY A 243 17.38 -7.60 3.43
CA GLY A 243 16.93 -8.85 4.03
C GLY A 243 17.33 -9.01 5.51
N ARG A 244 17.95 -8.01 6.10
CA ARG A 244 18.41 -8.02 7.51
C ARG A 244 17.38 -7.45 8.50
N GLY A 245 16.16 -7.24 8.06
CA GLY A 245 15.10 -6.73 8.91
C GLY A 245 15.40 -5.32 9.45
N ASN A 246 14.93 -5.05 10.66
CA ASN A 246 15.08 -3.74 11.31
C ASN A 246 16.33 -3.66 12.22
N GLU A 247 17.50 -4.08 11.74
CA GLU A 247 18.75 -4.00 12.53
C GLU A 247 19.05 -2.56 12.98
N ASP A 248 18.75 -1.57 12.14
CA ASP A 248 19.02 -0.16 12.40
C ASP A 248 17.87 0.58 13.12
N GLY A 249 16.78 -0.11 13.50
CA GLY A 249 15.58 0.50 14.12
C GLY A 249 14.74 1.38 13.18
N ARG A 250 15.13 1.54 11.91
CA ARG A 250 14.56 2.51 10.96
C ARG A 250 13.31 2.01 10.22
N TYR A 251 13.17 0.70 10.05
CA TYR A 251 12.08 0.08 9.28
C TYR A 251 11.27 -0.87 10.15
N ILE A 252 10.45 -0.30 11.02
CA ILE A 252 9.55 -1.07 11.90
C ILE A 252 8.60 -1.91 11.04
N GLY A 253 8.48 -3.20 11.35
CA GLY A 253 7.63 -4.14 10.61
C GLY A 253 8.33 -4.90 9.48
N THR A 254 9.63 -4.69 9.27
CA THR A 254 10.43 -5.54 8.39
C THR A 254 11.00 -6.74 9.15
N ASN A 255 11.08 -7.87 8.47
CA ASN A 255 11.55 -9.14 9.01
C ASN A 255 12.89 -9.55 8.40
N PHE A 256 13.64 -10.40 9.13
CA PHE A 256 14.80 -11.08 8.58
C PHE A 256 14.35 -12.08 7.53
N LEU A 257 14.84 -11.94 6.31
CA LEU A 257 14.64 -12.94 5.27
C LEU A 257 15.72 -14.01 5.35
N ASN A 258 15.33 -15.27 5.07
CA ASN A 258 16.27 -16.39 5.06
C ASN A 258 17.31 -16.17 3.96
N GLU A 259 18.61 -16.34 4.28
CA GLU A 259 19.73 -16.21 3.34
C GLU A 259 19.55 -17.12 2.12
N ALA A 260 19.16 -18.38 2.35
CA ALA A 260 18.88 -19.32 1.26
C ALA A 260 17.71 -18.89 0.36
N PHE A 261 16.78 -18.06 0.85
CA PHE A 261 15.74 -17.47 0.04
C PHE A 261 16.30 -16.31 -0.81
N LEU A 262 17.14 -15.45 -0.24
CA LEU A 262 17.78 -14.34 -0.94
C LEU A 262 18.71 -14.80 -2.06
N GLU A 263 19.46 -15.89 -1.84
CA GLU A 263 20.34 -16.51 -2.83
C GLU A 263 19.61 -17.05 -4.10
N ARG A 264 18.28 -17.12 -4.07
CA ARG A 264 17.49 -17.50 -5.25
C ARG A 264 17.21 -16.34 -6.21
N PHE A 265 17.48 -15.10 -5.76
CA PHE A 265 17.49 -13.97 -6.68
C PHE A 265 18.82 -13.95 -7.43
N ALA A 266 18.75 -13.91 -8.74
CA ALA A 266 19.94 -13.95 -9.61
C ALA A 266 20.84 -12.72 -9.43
N ILE A 267 20.24 -11.58 -9.04
CA ILE A 267 20.93 -10.31 -8.82
C ILE A 267 20.24 -9.49 -7.72
N THR A 268 21.04 -8.77 -6.94
CA THR A 268 20.58 -7.75 -6.01
C THR A 268 21.03 -6.38 -6.51
N MET A 269 20.07 -5.47 -6.71
CA MET A 269 20.32 -4.09 -7.12
C MET A 269 20.11 -3.13 -5.95
N ASN A 270 21.06 -2.25 -5.68
CA ASN A 270 20.88 -1.16 -4.74
C ASN A 270 20.38 0.08 -5.51
N GLN A 271 19.21 0.58 -5.14
CA GLN A 271 18.59 1.77 -5.72
C GLN A 271 18.65 2.90 -4.69
N ASP A 272 19.52 3.86 -4.92
CA ASP A 272 19.63 5.04 -4.07
C ASP A 272 18.66 6.14 -4.49
N TYR A 273 18.66 7.28 -3.79
CA TYR A 273 17.94 8.47 -4.22
C TYR A 273 18.52 9.00 -5.55
N PRO A 274 17.71 9.68 -6.36
CA PRO A 274 18.21 10.31 -7.58
C PRO A 274 19.25 11.40 -7.25
N SER A 275 20.19 11.65 -8.18
CA SER A 275 21.10 12.79 -8.06
C SER A 275 20.32 14.11 -8.05
N ALA A 276 20.91 15.17 -7.48
CA ALA A 276 20.28 16.48 -7.39
C ALA A 276 19.70 17.00 -8.73
N SER A 277 20.44 16.82 -9.83
CA SER A 277 20.00 17.22 -11.17
C SER A 277 18.79 16.41 -11.67
N VAL A 278 18.75 15.11 -11.38
CA VAL A 278 17.63 14.24 -11.72
C VAL A 278 16.42 14.55 -10.83
N GLU A 279 16.63 14.75 -9.53
CA GLU A 279 15.55 15.09 -8.60
C GLU A 279 14.91 16.44 -8.95
N LYS A 280 15.72 17.46 -9.27
CA LYS A 280 15.22 18.73 -9.82
C LYS A 280 14.34 18.50 -11.05
N LYS A 281 14.80 17.68 -12.00
CA LYS A 281 14.03 17.36 -13.21
C LYS A 281 12.69 16.69 -12.87
N ILE A 282 12.67 15.75 -11.91
CA ILE A 282 11.43 15.12 -11.44
C ILE A 282 10.48 16.19 -10.90
N LEU A 283 10.96 17.08 -10.03
CA LEU A 283 10.14 18.14 -9.43
C LEU A 283 9.61 19.10 -10.49
N MET A 284 10.44 19.51 -11.46
CA MET A 284 10.04 20.39 -12.56
C MET A 284 8.95 19.74 -13.43
N ASN A 285 9.07 18.46 -13.78
CA ASN A 285 8.03 17.74 -14.52
C ASN A 285 6.70 17.73 -13.74
N VAL A 286 6.76 17.48 -12.44
CA VAL A 286 5.57 17.52 -11.58
C VAL A 286 4.99 18.92 -11.50
N MET A 287 5.82 19.97 -11.32
CA MET A 287 5.38 21.36 -11.31
C MET A 287 4.70 21.75 -12.63
N GLN A 288 5.25 21.30 -13.76
CA GLN A 288 4.66 21.55 -15.08
C GLN A 288 3.28 20.89 -15.21
N SER A 289 3.10 19.68 -14.72
CA SER A 289 1.82 18.98 -14.79
C SER A 289 0.73 19.56 -13.89
N TYR A 290 1.11 20.37 -12.88
CA TYR A 290 0.20 21.06 -11.95
C TYR A 290 0.16 22.57 -12.15
N ASP A 291 0.75 23.10 -13.22
CA ASP A 291 0.74 24.52 -13.59
C ASP A 291 1.27 25.43 -12.47
N CYS A 292 2.38 25.01 -11.85
CA CYS A 292 3.00 25.71 -10.72
C CYS A 292 4.53 25.76 -10.83
N ILE A 293 5.04 26.06 -12.03
CA ILE A 293 6.48 26.08 -12.31
C ILE A 293 7.15 27.16 -11.44
N ASP A 294 8.13 26.73 -10.65
CA ASP A 294 8.98 27.59 -9.83
C ASP A 294 10.34 26.90 -9.69
N GLU A 295 11.27 27.28 -10.58
CA GLU A 295 12.60 26.65 -10.66
C GLU A 295 13.43 26.88 -9.39
N THR A 296 13.34 28.08 -8.79
CA THR A 296 14.04 28.39 -7.55
C THR A 296 13.55 27.52 -6.39
N PHE A 297 12.23 27.33 -6.29
CA PHE A 297 11.65 26.45 -5.29
C PHE A 297 12.07 24.99 -5.49
N ALA A 298 12.17 24.51 -6.74
CA ALA A 298 12.67 23.17 -7.02
C ALA A 298 14.14 23.01 -6.57
N ASP A 299 15.00 24.00 -6.85
CA ASP A 299 16.40 23.99 -6.41
C ASP A 299 16.53 24.00 -4.89
N ASP A 300 15.74 24.86 -4.21
CA ASP A 300 15.73 24.96 -2.76
C ASP A 300 15.27 23.65 -2.10
N LEU A 301 14.23 23.00 -2.65
CA LEU A 301 13.75 21.70 -2.18
C LEU A 301 14.81 20.61 -2.33
N VAL A 302 15.54 20.59 -3.43
CA VAL A 302 16.61 19.60 -3.66
C VAL A 302 17.76 19.81 -2.69
N LYS A 303 18.25 21.05 -2.54
CA LYS A 303 19.31 21.38 -1.57
C LYS A 303 18.90 21.05 -0.14
N TRP A 304 17.67 21.38 0.21
CA TRP A 304 17.11 21.11 1.53
C TRP A 304 17.04 19.60 1.83
N SER A 305 16.52 18.82 0.90
CA SER A 305 16.41 17.36 1.08
C SER A 305 17.77 16.68 1.12
N ASP A 306 18.74 17.14 0.31
CA ASP A 306 20.11 16.62 0.32
C ASP A 306 20.79 16.87 1.66
N SER A 307 20.68 18.09 2.22
CA SER A 307 21.20 18.41 3.54
C SER A 307 20.59 17.53 4.64
N ILE A 308 19.26 17.32 4.62
CA ILE A 308 18.58 16.46 5.57
C ILE A 308 19.07 15.00 5.43
N ARG A 309 19.21 14.50 4.21
CA ARG A 309 19.64 13.12 3.95
C ARG A 309 21.08 12.88 4.44
N ARG A 310 21.99 13.83 4.24
CA ARG A 310 23.35 13.75 4.76
C ARG A 310 23.36 13.70 6.29
N THR A 311 22.62 14.61 6.94
CA THR A 311 22.52 14.62 8.41
C THR A 311 21.92 13.32 8.95
N PHE A 312 20.96 12.73 8.23
CA PHE A 312 20.39 11.43 8.56
C PHE A 312 21.40 10.28 8.40
N GLU A 313 22.20 10.27 7.33
CA GLU A 313 23.26 9.29 7.10
C GLU A 313 24.35 9.36 8.17
N ASP A 314 24.69 10.57 8.61
CA ASP A 314 25.64 10.83 9.69
C ASP A 314 25.08 10.52 11.09
N GLY A 315 23.81 10.11 11.19
CA GLY A 315 23.13 9.76 12.46
C GLY A 315 22.76 10.97 13.32
N GLY A 316 22.74 12.18 12.73
CA GLY A 316 22.36 13.41 13.45
C GLY A 316 20.85 13.60 13.62
N ILE A 317 20.04 12.93 12.83
CA ILE A 317 18.57 12.91 12.89
C ILE A 317 18.04 11.53 12.55
N ASP A 318 16.82 11.23 13.02
CA ASP A 318 16.15 9.93 12.77
C ASP A 318 15.13 9.98 11.62
N GLU A 319 14.83 11.16 11.11
CA GLU A 319 13.80 11.37 10.07
C GLU A 319 14.42 11.86 8.75
N ILE A 320 13.78 11.49 7.64
CA ILE A 320 14.29 11.76 6.28
C ILE A 320 13.22 12.34 5.37
N ILE A 321 13.64 13.20 4.45
CA ILE A 321 12.82 13.70 3.35
C ILE A 321 13.11 12.89 2.08
N THR A 322 12.13 12.09 1.67
CA THR A 322 12.20 11.23 0.49
C THR A 322 11.81 12.00 -0.78
N THR A 323 12.22 11.53 -1.95
CA THR A 323 11.77 12.08 -3.26
C THR A 323 10.24 12.07 -3.37
N ARG A 324 9.57 11.02 -2.89
CA ARG A 324 8.10 10.96 -2.81
C ARG A 324 7.53 12.13 -1.98
N ARG A 325 8.18 12.47 -0.87
CA ARG A 325 7.76 13.59 -0.03
C ARG A 325 7.91 14.93 -0.74
N LEU A 326 9.01 15.12 -1.47
CA LEU A 326 9.21 16.32 -2.29
C LEU A 326 8.10 16.49 -3.35
N ILE A 327 7.74 15.42 -4.04
CA ILE A 327 6.61 15.41 -4.99
C ILE A 327 5.30 15.83 -4.30
N HIS A 328 5.04 15.34 -3.08
CA HIS A 328 3.86 15.72 -2.32
C HIS A 328 3.90 17.21 -1.90
N ILE A 329 5.07 17.74 -1.52
CA ILE A 329 5.24 19.17 -1.21
C ILE A 329 4.94 20.02 -2.44
N VAL A 330 5.44 19.63 -3.62
CA VAL A 330 5.13 20.34 -4.89
C VAL A 330 3.62 20.33 -5.18
N ARG A 331 2.96 19.17 -5.03
CA ARG A 331 1.50 19.07 -5.19
C ARG A 331 0.74 19.93 -4.17
N THR A 332 1.22 19.99 -2.93
CA THR A 332 0.65 20.85 -1.90
C THR A 332 0.83 22.34 -2.27
N TYR A 333 2.01 22.71 -2.77
CA TYR A 333 2.29 24.05 -3.28
C TYR A 333 1.36 24.43 -4.45
N SER A 334 1.09 23.50 -5.37
CA SER A 334 0.16 23.78 -6.47
C SER A 334 -1.25 24.15 -6.01
N ILE A 335 -1.69 23.62 -4.86
CA ILE A 335 -3.01 23.87 -4.28
C ILE A 335 -3.02 25.21 -3.49
N PHE A 336 -2.05 25.40 -2.60
CA PHE A 336 -2.08 26.51 -1.63
C PHE A 336 -1.30 27.74 -2.09
N LYS A 337 -0.43 27.62 -3.09
CA LYS A 337 0.43 28.70 -3.63
C LYS A 337 1.32 29.36 -2.56
N ASP A 338 1.60 28.66 -1.49
CA ASP A 338 2.40 29.07 -0.35
C ASP A 338 3.48 28.03 -0.05
N LYS A 339 4.76 28.37 -0.27
CA LYS A 339 5.92 27.50 -0.11
C LYS A 339 6.08 27.02 1.33
N LYS A 340 6.00 27.96 2.31
CA LYS A 340 6.17 27.64 3.73
C LYS A 340 5.06 26.70 4.21
N LYS A 341 3.82 26.98 3.86
CA LYS A 341 2.68 26.13 4.17
C LYS A 341 2.81 24.75 3.55
N ALA A 342 3.28 24.65 2.30
CA ALA A 342 3.46 23.37 1.62
C ALA A 342 4.51 22.50 2.32
N ILE A 343 5.62 23.09 2.76
CA ILE A 343 6.68 22.40 3.52
C ILE A 343 6.17 21.98 4.89
N THR A 344 5.53 22.90 5.63
CA THR A 344 4.97 22.61 6.95
C THR A 344 4.00 21.42 6.88
N LEU A 345 3.03 21.45 5.95
CA LEU A 345 2.09 20.35 5.76
C LEU A 345 2.79 19.05 5.31
N GLY A 346 3.84 19.16 4.52
CA GLY A 346 4.67 18.04 4.11
C GLY A 346 5.43 17.39 5.27
N CYS A 347 5.78 18.16 6.30
CA CYS A 347 6.56 17.72 7.45
C CYS A 347 5.73 17.37 8.70
N ASN A 348 4.45 17.74 8.79
CA ASN A 348 3.60 17.57 9.98
C ASN A 348 3.44 16.13 10.49
N ARG A 349 3.90 15.14 9.76
CA ARG A 349 3.94 13.74 10.24
C ARG A 349 5.06 13.47 11.24
N PHE A 350 6.06 14.35 11.29
CA PHE A 350 7.20 14.24 12.19
C PHE A 350 6.88 14.87 13.55
N ASP A 351 7.72 14.64 14.53
CA ASP A 351 7.59 15.32 15.81
C ASP A 351 7.79 16.84 15.68
N PRO A 352 7.24 17.63 16.61
CA PRO A 352 7.27 19.10 16.50
C PRO A 352 8.68 19.70 16.46
N ALA A 353 9.67 19.10 17.13
CA ALA A 353 11.04 19.59 17.15
C ALA A 353 11.71 19.38 15.78
N THR A 354 11.52 18.20 15.19
CA THR A 354 12.00 17.87 13.83
C THR A 354 11.34 18.79 12.79
N VAL A 355 10.01 19.03 12.90
CA VAL A 355 9.31 19.96 12.00
C VAL A 355 9.91 21.35 12.08
N GLY A 356 10.16 21.87 13.30
CA GLY A 356 10.79 23.17 13.51
C GLY A 356 12.18 23.24 12.85
N ALA A 357 13.02 22.26 13.12
CA ALA A 357 14.38 22.19 12.56
C ALA A 357 14.38 22.14 11.02
N PHE A 358 13.44 21.38 10.42
CA PHE A 358 13.34 21.28 8.97
C PHE A 358 12.86 22.58 8.32
N ILE A 359 11.93 23.29 8.94
CA ILE A 359 11.46 24.61 8.47
C ILE A 359 12.59 25.65 8.60
N ASP A 360 13.27 25.71 9.73
CA ASP A 360 14.40 26.63 9.97
C ASP A 360 15.54 26.40 8.97
N LEU A 361 15.84 25.12 8.65
CA LEU A 361 16.83 24.78 7.63
C LEU A 361 16.38 25.27 6.24
N PHE A 362 15.10 25.10 5.89
CA PHE A 362 14.60 25.59 4.62
C PHE A 362 14.65 27.11 4.50
N GLU A 363 14.29 27.84 5.57
CA GLU A 363 14.37 29.29 5.61
C GLU A 363 15.81 29.79 5.42
N LYS A 364 16.80 29.13 6.01
CA LYS A 364 18.22 29.47 5.82
C LYS A 364 18.71 29.23 4.39
N ILE A 365 18.23 28.21 3.70
CA ILE A 365 18.59 27.94 2.30
C ILE A 365 17.94 28.98 1.37
N ASN A 366 16.77 29.47 1.70
CA ASN A 366 15.99 30.41 0.88
C ASN A 366 16.37 31.89 1.11
N VAL A 367 17.39 32.19 1.95
CA VAL A 367 17.93 33.54 2.09
C VAL A 367 18.78 33.84 0.86
N PRO A 368 18.46 34.89 0.05
CA PRO A 368 19.33 35.30 -1.04
C PRO A 368 20.69 35.69 -0.46
N THR A 369 21.76 35.00 -0.87
CA THR A 369 23.13 35.38 -0.57
C THR A 369 23.39 36.75 -1.17
N ASN A 370 23.26 37.79 -0.38
CA ASN A 370 23.78 39.14 -0.67
C ASN A 370 25.32 39.08 -0.52
N GLU A 371 26.01 38.38 -1.38
CA GLU A 371 27.47 38.45 -1.54
C GLU A 371 27.80 38.76 -3.00
N GLU A 372 27.46 39.99 -3.43
CA GLU A 372 28.08 40.68 -4.56
C GLU A 372 27.81 42.19 -4.43
N SER A 373 28.43 42.85 -3.44
CA SER A 373 28.64 44.29 -3.53
C SER A 373 29.58 44.78 -2.41
N SER A 374 30.86 44.37 -2.45
CA SER A 374 31.93 45.15 -1.79
C SER A 374 33.30 44.77 -2.35
N ALA A 375 33.47 45.02 -3.66
CA ALA A 375 34.77 45.10 -4.28
C ALA A 375 34.70 46.11 -5.39
N ASP A 376 34.76 47.40 -5.02
CA ASP A 376 35.27 48.46 -5.84
C ASP A 376 35.05 49.82 -5.12
N SER A 377 35.93 50.16 -4.23
CA SER A 377 36.26 51.57 -3.94
C SER A 377 37.40 51.64 -2.94
N ASP A 378 38.65 51.48 -3.41
CA ASP A 378 39.81 52.12 -2.82
C ASP A 378 40.99 52.02 -3.81
N SER A 379 40.93 52.92 -4.79
CA SER A 379 42.09 53.40 -5.50
C SER A 379 41.89 54.91 -5.70
N GLU A 380 42.53 55.66 -4.87
CA GLU A 380 43.11 56.98 -5.13
C GLU A 380 43.29 57.73 -3.81
N ASN A 381 44.52 57.71 -3.28
CA ASN A 381 45.22 58.88 -2.81
C ASN A 381 46.51 58.48 -2.13
N ASN A 382 47.60 58.61 -2.86
CA ASN A 382 48.94 58.75 -2.35
C ASN A 382 49.46 60.09 -2.85
N PRO A 383 49.77 61.06 -1.97
CA PRO A 383 50.78 62.05 -2.28
C PRO A 383 51.91 61.95 -1.27
N PHE A 384 53.06 61.59 -1.80
CA PHE A 384 54.48 61.69 -1.37
C PHE A 384 55.18 60.38 -1.29
#